data_0e6e437bafaff3c013d8052de32ae4fb
#
_entry.id   0e6e437bafaff3c013d8052de32ae4fb
#
_cell.length_a   1.000
_cell.length_b   1.000
_cell.length_c   1.000
_cell.angle_alpha   90.00
_cell.angle_beta   90.00
_cell.angle_gamma   90.00
#
_symmetry.space_group_name_H-M   'P 1'
#
loop_
_entity.id
_entity.type
_entity.pdbx_description
1 polymer ?
#
loop_
_entity_poly.entity_id
_entity_poly.type
_entity_poly.pdbx_seq_one_letter_code
_entity_poly.pdbx_strand_id
1 'polypeptide(L)'
;GDVYKRQGKKEARARALEQLALAGIPDAEQRMDAYPHQFSGGMRQRVMIAMALITRPEILIADEPTTALDVTVQKQVLDLIRKLQQDMGTSVILITHDLGVVRQYADRINVMYAGRIVESAPAKELLEHPRHAYTRALMKSIPGLHAKGAPLYTIPGLPPNMTQEPCGCSFRPRNTLGNPALCLTDREPELVEISPGHSVQNCPGCLA
;
A
#
# COMPACT_ATOMS: atom_id res chain seq x y z
N GLY A 1 26.70 3.56 -4.62
CA GLY A 1 27.61 4.58 -4.48
C GLY A 1 27.45 5.37 -3.20
N ASP A 2 28.54 5.73 -2.59
CA ASP A 2 28.50 6.31 -1.27
C ASP A 2 29.04 7.74 -1.23
N VAL A 3 28.32 8.63 -1.88
CA VAL A 3 28.62 10.06 -1.84
C VAL A 3 28.35 10.65 -0.45
N TYR A 4 27.43 10.06 0.31
CA TYR A 4 26.97 10.63 1.59
C TYR A 4 27.71 10.10 2.82
N LYS A 5 28.15 8.83 2.83
CA LYS A 5 28.77 8.21 4.01
C LYS A 5 30.30 8.15 3.95
N ARG A 6 30.93 8.59 2.87
CA ARG A 6 32.41 8.61 2.67
C ARG A 6 33.09 7.28 3.06
N GLN A 7 32.47 6.15 2.72
CA GLN A 7 32.99 4.82 3.03
C GLN A 7 34.00 4.37 1.97
N GLY A 8 34.98 3.57 2.37
CA GLY A 8 35.90 2.91 1.45
C GLY A 8 35.16 1.86 0.59
N LYS A 9 35.57 1.63 -0.65
CA LYS A 9 34.98 0.63 -1.57
C LYS A 9 34.83 -0.76 -0.94
N LYS A 10 35.80 -1.19 -0.13
CA LYS A 10 35.80 -2.49 0.55
C LYS A 10 34.67 -2.58 1.58
N GLU A 11 34.45 -1.55 2.38
CA GLU A 11 33.38 -1.48 3.36
C GLU A 11 31.99 -1.43 2.69
N ALA A 12 31.86 -0.59 1.65
CA ALA A 12 30.63 -0.49 0.89
C ALA A 12 30.23 -1.84 0.25
N ARG A 13 31.22 -2.59 -0.31
CA ARG A 13 30.99 -3.93 -0.86
C ARG A 13 30.56 -4.92 0.22
N ALA A 14 31.20 -4.92 1.38
CA ALA A 14 30.86 -5.81 2.50
C ALA A 14 29.40 -5.56 2.97
N ARG A 15 28.98 -4.30 3.14
CA ARG A 15 27.60 -3.94 3.48
C ARG A 15 26.60 -4.35 2.43
N ALA A 16 26.93 -4.17 1.14
CA ALA A 16 26.07 -4.59 0.07
C ALA A 16 25.87 -6.11 0.06
N LEU A 17 26.93 -6.89 0.28
CA LEU A 17 26.85 -8.35 0.40
C LEU A 17 25.96 -8.79 1.58
N GLU A 18 26.15 -8.14 2.75
CA GLU A 18 25.30 -8.39 3.92
C GLU A 18 23.83 -8.13 3.61
N GLN A 19 23.49 -7.01 2.98
CA GLN A 19 22.12 -6.65 2.63
C GLN A 19 21.51 -7.59 1.57
N LEU A 20 22.27 -8.01 0.58
CA LEU A 20 21.82 -9.00 -0.40
C LEU A 20 21.54 -10.36 0.25
N ALA A 21 22.39 -10.78 1.19
CA ALA A 21 22.16 -12.00 1.97
C ALA A 21 20.91 -11.90 2.85
N LEU A 22 20.71 -10.78 3.56
CA LEU A 22 19.51 -10.50 4.36
C LEU A 22 18.23 -10.48 3.50
N ALA A 23 18.32 -9.97 2.28
CA ALA A 23 17.23 -10.00 1.30
C ALA A 23 17.02 -11.39 0.68
N GLY A 24 17.81 -12.40 1.05
CA GLY A 24 17.66 -13.77 0.58
C GLY A 24 18.08 -13.96 -0.88
N ILE A 25 19.07 -13.20 -1.35
CA ILE A 25 19.69 -13.45 -2.66
C ILE A 25 20.67 -14.63 -2.51
N PRO A 26 20.45 -15.75 -3.21
CA PRO A 26 21.39 -16.88 -3.19
C PRO A 26 22.70 -16.49 -3.85
N ASP A 27 23.82 -17.02 -3.33
CA ASP A 27 25.17 -16.79 -3.88
C ASP A 27 25.49 -15.29 -4.08
N ALA A 28 25.14 -14.45 -3.07
CA ALA A 28 25.21 -12.99 -3.15
C ALA A 28 26.58 -12.48 -3.61
N GLU A 29 27.66 -13.15 -3.20
CA GLU A 29 29.02 -12.78 -3.59
C GLU A 29 29.28 -12.92 -5.09
N GLN A 30 28.84 -14.04 -5.67
CA GLN A 30 28.98 -14.31 -7.11
C GLN A 30 28.07 -13.38 -7.95
N ARG A 31 26.92 -12.99 -7.37
CA ARG A 31 25.92 -12.12 -8.04
C ARG A 31 26.14 -10.64 -7.86
N MET A 32 27.13 -10.27 -7.05
CA MET A 32 27.40 -8.84 -6.77
C MET A 32 27.76 -8.02 -8.02
N ASP A 33 28.36 -8.66 -9.00
CA ASP A 33 28.78 -8.05 -10.25
C ASP A 33 27.84 -8.43 -11.43
N ALA A 34 26.69 -9.08 -11.12
CA ALA A 34 25.70 -9.45 -12.13
C ALA A 34 24.82 -8.27 -12.54
N TYR A 35 24.35 -8.30 -13.78
CA TYR A 35 23.45 -7.28 -14.33
C TYR A 35 21.98 -7.60 -13.98
N PRO A 36 21.10 -6.58 -13.91
CA PRO A 36 19.67 -6.79 -13.54
C PRO A 36 18.92 -7.79 -14.41
N HIS A 37 19.26 -7.92 -15.69
CA HIS A 37 18.62 -8.88 -16.60
C HIS A 37 18.97 -10.35 -16.29
N GLN A 38 19.99 -10.60 -15.48
CA GLN A 38 20.42 -11.93 -15.05
C GLN A 38 19.64 -12.42 -13.79
N PHE A 39 18.78 -11.55 -13.24
CA PHE A 39 17.95 -11.86 -12.08
C PHE A 39 16.50 -12.14 -12.49
N SER A 40 15.83 -13.07 -11.81
CA SER A 40 14.40 -13.25 -11.93
C SER A 40 13.64 -12.01 -11.40
N GLY A 41 12.34 -11.90 -11.69
CA GLY A 41 11.50 -10.78 -11.20
C GLY A 41 11.57 -10.64 -9.68
N GLY A 42 11.36 -11.73 -8.96
CA GLY A 42 11.43 -11.74 -7.50
C GLY A 42 12.82 -11.43 -6.94
N MET A 43 13.89 -11.88 -7.63
CA MET A 43 15.25 -11.51 -7.22
C MET A 43 15.54 -10.04 -7.43
N ARG A 44 15.09 -9.44 -8.55
CA ARG A 44 15.21 -7.99 -8.78
C ARG A 44 14.51 -7.21 -7.67
N GLN A 45 13.30 -7.64 -7.28
CA GLN A 45 12.57 -6.99 -6.19
C GLN A 45 13.31 -7.07 -4.86
N ARG A 46 13.89 -8.23 -4.53
CA ARG A 46 14.72 -8.40 -3.32
C ARG A 46 15.98 -7.52 -3.34
N VAL A 47 16.62 -7.36 -4.49
CA VAL A 47 17.75 -6.43 -4.65
C VAL A 47 17.32 -4.99 -4.43
N MET A 48 16.17 -4.56 -4.98
CA MET A 48 15.62 -3.22 -4.74
C MET A 48 15.34 -2.97 -3.25
N ILE A 49 14.78 -3.95 -2.55
CA ILE A 49 14.56 -3.88 -1.09
C ILE A 49 15.90 -3.75 -0.36
N ALA A 50 16.90 -4.56 -0.71
CA ALA A 50 18.25 -4.47 -0.12
C ALA A 50 18.87 -3.08 -0.35
N MET A 51 18.72 -2.52 -1.54
CA MET A 51 19.19 -1.15 -1.86
C MET A 51 18.48 -0.08 -1.04
N ALA A 52 17.17 -0.19 -0.82
CA ALA A 52 16.42 0.76 -0.02
C ALA A 52 16.80 0.70 1.45
N LEU A 53 17.08 -0.48 1.98
CA LEU A 53 17.35 -0.71 3.41
C LEU A 53 18.82 -0.58 3.82
N ILE A 54 19.76 -0.54 2.86
CA ILE A 54 21.21 -0.47 3.17
C ILE A 54 21.60 0.79 3.97
N THR A 55 20.80 1.85 3.83
CA THR A 55 20.99 3.11 4.57
C THR A 55 20.36 3.10 5.97
N ARG A 56 19.65 2.03 6.34
CA ARG A 56 18.84 1.88 7.56
C ARG A 56 17.88 3.07 7.75
N PRO A 57 16.92 3.26 6.84
CA PRO A 57 15.99 4.37 6.92
C PRO A 57 15.00 4.16 8.07
N GLU A 58 14.49 5.23 8.65
CA GLU A 58 13.41 5.19 9.63
C GLU A 58 12.06 4.84 8.98
N ILE A 59 11.89 5.23 7.70
CA ILE A 59 10.67 4.98 6.92
C ILE A 59 11.06 4.38 5.57
N LEU A 60 10.43 3.26 5.22
CA LEU A 60 10.47 2.63 3.91
C LEU A 60 9.14 2.84 3.18
N ILE A 61 9.17 3.43 1.99
CA ILE A 61 8.00 3.52 1.11
C ILE A 61 8.10 2.38 0.08
N ALA A 62 7.13 1.48 0.12
CA ALA A 62 7.01 0.36 -0.81
C ALA A 62 5.78 0.59 -1.71
N ASP A 63 6.03 1.16 -2.89
CA ASP A 63 4.99 1.49 -3.87
C ASP A 63 4.82 0.32 -4.84
N GLU A 64 3.67 -0.34 -4.73
CA GLU A 64 3.30 -1.56 -5.47
C GLU A 64 4.43 -2.61 -5.55
N PRO A 65 5.04 -3.02 -4.41
CA PRO A 65 6.28 -3.79 -4.42
C PRO A 65 6.13 -5.20 -4.98
N THR A 66 4.92 -5.63 -5.29
CA THR A 66 4.62 -6.98 -5.79
C THR A 66 3.94 -6.99 -7.16
N THR A 67 3.85 -5.86 -7.83
CA THR A 67 3.29 -5.76 -9.19
C THR A 67 4.07 -6.63 -10.17
N ALA A 68 3.34 -7.39 -11.00
CA ALA A 68 3.88 -8.35 -11.97
C ALA A 68 4.64 -9.56 -11.36
N LEU A 69 4.41 -9.88 -10.09
CA LEU A 69 4.90 -11.11 -9.47
C LEU A 69 3.76 -12.13 -9.34
N ASP A 70 4.09 -13.41 -9.41
CA ASP A 70 3.13 -14.47 -9.07
C ASP A 70 2.84 -14.47 -7.55
N VAL A 71 1.70 -15.07 -7.17
CA VAL A 71 1.19 -15.05 -5.78
C VAL A 71 2.20 -15.59 -4.77
N THR A 72 2.98 -16.62 -5.16
CA THR A 72 3.97 -17.23 -4.27
C THR A 72 5.15 -16.30 -4.03
N VAL A 73 5.67 -15.68 -5.09
CA VAL A 73 6.77 -14.72 -5.01
C VAL A 73 6.31 -13.43 -4.32
N GLN A 74 5.08 -12.96 -4.60
CA GLN A 74 4.46 -11.83 -3.90
C GLN A 74 4.48 -12.04 -2.38
N LYS A 75 4.00 -13.19 -1.91
CA LYS A 75 4.02 -13.53 -0.49
C LYS A 75 5.43 -13.51 0.09
N GLN A 76 6.40 -14.13 -0.60
CA GLN A 76 7.80 -14.14 -0.15
C GLN A 76 8.41 -12.75 -0.03
N VAL A 77 8.09 -11.83 -0.94
CA VAL A 77 8.57 -10.44 -0.91
C VAL A 77 7.96 -9.68 0.26
N LEU A 78 6.65 -9.83 0.50
CA LEU A 78 5.97 -9.17 1.61
C LEU A 78 6.42 -9.70 2.97
N ASP A 79 6.59 -11.02 3.10
CA ASP A 79 7.13 -11.65 4.31
C ASP A 79 8.57 -11.16 4.59
N LEU A 80 9.38 -10.98 3.54
CA LEU A 80 10.71 -10.39 3.66
C LEU A 80 10.67 -8.95 4.16
N ILE A 81 9.81 -8.10 3.57
CA ILE A 81 9.65 -6.70 4.02
C ILE A 81 9.25 -6.68 5.50
N ARG A 82 8.27 -7.49 5.90
CA ARG A 82 7.82 -7.58 7.30
C ARG A 82 8.92 -8.02 8.25
N LYS A 83 9.69 -9.04 7.86
CA LYS A 83 10.83 -9.49 8.65
C LYS A 83 11.88 -8.38 8.83
N LEU A 84 12.29 -7.74 7.73
CA LEU A 84 13.29 -6.67 7.77
C LEU A 84 12.77 -5.44 8.54
N GLN A 85 11.47 -5.12 8.46
CA GLN A 85 10.83 -4.11 9.29
C GLN A 85 11.03 -4.40 10.79
N GLN A 86 10.75 -5.63 11.21
CA GLN A 86 10.89 -6.04 12.62
C GLN A 86 12.36 -6.04 13.07
N ASP A 87 13.27 -6.58 12.24
CA ASP A 87 14.69 -6.70 12.55
C ASP A 87 15.38 -5.32 12.64
N MET A 88 14.94 -4.35 11.85
CA MET A 88 15.56 -3.02 11.72
C MET A 88 14.82 -1.90 12.47
N GLY A 89 13.59 -2.14 12.92
CA GLY A 89 12.73 -1.10 13.53
C GLY A 89 12.27 -0.02 12.55
N THR A 90 12.28 -0.30 11.25
CA THR A 90 11.86 0.63 10.19
C THR A 90 10.34 0.67 10.09
N SER A 91 9.73 1.85 9.98
CA SER A 91 8.30 1.97 9.63
C SER A 91 8.10 1.74 8.13
N VAL A 92 7.03 1.04 7.73
CA VAL A 92 6.75 0.77 6.31
C VAL A 92 5.44 1.43 5.88
N ILE A 93 5.50 2.22 4.81
CA ILE A 93 4.32 2.70 4.09
C ILE A 93 4.17 1.80 2.86
N LEU A 94 3.17 0.90 2.90
CA LEU A 94 2.86 -0.01 1.81
C LEU A 94 1.73 0.56 0.95
N ILE A 95 2.02 0.87 -0.31
CA ILE A 95 1.02 1.32 -1.29
C ILE A 95 0.65 0.11 -2.15
N THR A 96 -0.61 -0.24 -2.19
CA THR A 96 -1.12 -1.37 -2.97
C THR A 96 -2.61 -1.23 -3.27
N HIS A 97 -3.06 -1.82 -4.35
CA HIS A 97 -4.48 -1.98 -4.66
C HIS A 97 -5.02 -3.37 -4.25
N ASP A 98 -4.18 -4.24 -3.70
CA ASP A 98 -4.56 -5.59 -3.27
C ASP A 98 -5.01 -5.59 -1.80
N LEU A 99 -6.33 -5.66 -1.60
CA LEU A 99 -6.93 -5.68 -0.26
C LEU A 99 -6.61 -6.96 0.52
N GLY A 100 -6.25 -8.05 -0.15
CA GLY A 100 -5.77 -9.27 0.49
C GLY A 100 -4.42 -9.05 1.17
N VAL A 101 -3.53 -8.32 0.48
CA VAL A 101 -2.23 -7.89 1.04
C VAL A 101 -2.45 -6.96 2.23
N VAL A 102 -3.30 -5.93 2.08
CA VAL A 102 -3.59 -4.98 3.17
C VAL A 102 -4.11 -5.70 4.40
N ARG A 103 -5.06 -6.63 4.24
CA ARG A 103 -5.63 -7.41 5.34
C ARG A 103 -4.60 -8.23 6.11
N GLN A 104 -3.56 -8.72 5.44
CA GLN A 104 -2.55 -9.61 6.03
C GLN A 104 -1.38 -8.86 6.67
N TYR A 105 -1.01 -7.70 6.12
CA TYR A 105 0.25 -7.04 6.46
C TYR A 105 0.12 -5.67 7.12
N ALA A 106 -1.04 -4.98 6.99
CA ALA A 106 -1.20 -3.63 7.50
C ALA A 106 -1.64 -3.62 8.97
N ASP A 107 -1.02 -2.74 9.77
CA ASP A 107 -1.48 -2.41 11.12
C ASP A 107 -2.53 -1.29 11.08
N ARG A 108 -2.38 -0.36 10.13
CA ARG A 108 -3.27 0.78 9.88
C ARG A 108 -3.52 0.90 8.37
N ILE A 109 -4.74 1.27 8.01
CA ILE A 109 -5.14 1.43 6.62
C ILE A 109 -5.55 2.88 6.38
N ASN A 110 -5.02 3.47 5.30
CA ASN A 110 -5.47 4.74 4.74
C ASN A 110 -6.09 4.45 3.37
N VAL A 111 -7.40 4.65 3.25
CA VAL A 111 -8.11 4.48 1.98
C VAL A 111 -8.05 5.79 1.22
N MET A 112 -7.52 5.75 -0.02
CA MET A 112 -7.41 6.91 -0.89
C MET A 112 -8.39 6.84 -2.04
N TYR A 113 -9.00 7.97 -2.36
CA TYR A 113 -9.81 8.16 -3.56
C TYR A 113 -9.54 9.54 -4.16
N ALA A 114 -9.30 9.60 -5.45
CA ALA A 114 -9.04 10.87 -6.17
C ALA A 114 -7.96 11.74 -5.48
N GLY A 115 -6.84 11.15 -5.07
CA GLY A 115 -5.71 11.85 -4.44
C GLY A 115 -5.92 12.24 -2.97
N ARG A 116 -7.06 11.90 -2.36
CA ARG A 116 -7.40 12.26 -0.97
C ARG A 116 -7.60 11.02 -0.11
N ILE A 117 -7.24 11.11 1.17
CA ILE A 117 -7.60 10.09 2.16
C ILE A 117 -9.06 10.28 2.51
N VAL A 118 -9.88 9.26 2.25
CA VAL A 118 -11.31 9.29 2.55
C VAL A 118 -11.64 8.62 3.88
N GLU A 119 -10.81 7.68 4.31
CA GLU A 119 -10.94 6.99 5.60
C GLU A 119 -9.59 6.46 6.06
N SER A 120 -9.32 6.52 7.37
CA SER A 120 -8.09 6.04 8.02
C SER A 120 -8.43 5.42 9.37
N ALA A 121 -8.06 4.16 9.58
CA ALA A 121 -8.26 3.48 10.86
C ALA A 121 -7.26 2.35 11.07
N PRO A 122 -7.15 1.79 12.32
CA PRO A 122 -6.51 0.51 12.54
C PRO A 122 -7.10 -0.55 11.60
N ALA A 123 -6.27 -1.45 11.07
CA ALA A 123 -6.69 -2.37 10.02
C ALA A 123 -7.93 -3.19 10.39
N LYS A 124 -7.96 -3.73 11.60
CA LYS A 124 -9.11 -4.50 12.10
C LYS A 124 -10.40 -3.66 12.09
N GLU A 125 -10.35 -2.44 12.65
CA GLU A 125 -11.49 -1.54 12.74
C GLU A 125 -12.04 -1.18 11.35
N LEU A 126 -11.15 -0.81 10.41
CA LEU A 126 -11.56 -0.42 9.07
C LEU A 126 -12.18 -1.59 8.29
N LEU A 127 -11.63 -2.80 8.45
CA LEU A 127 -12.13 -3.99 7.74
C LEU A 127 -13.48 -4.49 8.30
N GLU A 128 -13.71 -4.35 9.61
CA GLU A 128 -14.94 -4.78 10.26
C GLU A 128 -16.03 -3.70 10.21
N HIS A 129 -15.64 -2.42 10.31
CA HIS A 129 -16.55 -1.28 10.47
C HIS A 129 -16.22 -0.11 9.50
N PRO A 130 -16.17 -0.34 8.17
CA PRO A 130 -15.92 0.73 7.21
C PRO A 130 -17.07 1.75 7.22
N ARG A 131 -16.76 3.03 7.30
CA ARG A 131 -17.75 4.12 7.43
C ARG A 131 -17.98 4.84 6.11
N HIS A 132 -16.93 5.10 5.35
CA HIS A 132 -17.07 5.84 4.10
C HIS A 132 -17.70 4.95 3.01
N ALA A 133 -18.61 5.49 2.21
CA ALA A 133 -19.30 4.75 1.13
C ALA A 133 -18.34 4.10 0.15
N TYR A 134 -17.22 4.76 -0.18
CA TYR A 134 -16.18 4.19 -1.05
C TYR A 134 -15.48 2.98 -0.40
N THR A 135 -15.10 3.08 0.87
CA THR A 135 -14.48 1.96 1.60
C THR A 135 -15.41 0.76 1.68
N ARG A 136 -16.70 0.99 1.96
CA ARG A 136 -17.73 -0.05 1.95
C ARG A 136 -17.88 -0.69 0.57
N ALA A 137 -17.82 0.12 -0.49
CA ALA A 137 -17.88 -0.35 -1.86
C ALA A 137 -16.66 -1.21 -2.22
N LEU A 138 -15.45 -0.80 -1.80
CA LEU A 138 -14.24 -1.61 -1.95
C LEU A 138 -14.35 -2.94 -1.22
N MET A 139 -14.82 -2.95 0.04
CA MET A 139 -15.01 -4.20 0.81
C MET A 139 -15.99 -5.14 0.10
N LYS A 140 -17.08 -4.60 -0.46
CA LYS A 140 -18.05 -5.39 -1.23
C LYS A 140 -17.50 -5.91 -2.56
N SER A 141 -16.44 -5.36 -3.10
CA SER A 141 -15.82 -5.85 -4.34
C SER A 141 -14.80 -6.97 -4.15
N ILE A 142 -14.49 -7.34 -2.89
CA ILE A 142 -13.51 -8.40 -2.59
C ILE A 142 -14.12 -9.78 -2.84
N PRO A 143 -13.57 -10.59 -3.78
CA PRO A 143 -14.13 -11.91 -4.10
C PRO A 143 -14.25 -12.85 -2.89
N GLY A 144 -13.26 -12.82 -1.99
CA GLY A 144 -13.19 -13.72 -0.84
C GLY A 144 -14.21 -13.46 0.28
N LEU A 145 -14.96 -12.37 0.22
CA LEU A 145 -16.03 -12.05 1.18
C LEU A 145 -17.42 -12.48 0.72
N HIS A 146 -17.55 -13.04 -0.49
CA HIS A 146 -18.82 -13.45 -1.07
C HIS A 146 -18.91 -14.98 -1.19
N ALA A 147 -20.15 -15.50 -1.18
CA ALA A 147 -20.41 -16.91 -1.47
C ALA A 147 -19.95 -17.26 -2.89
N LYS A 148 -19.40 -18.46 -3.07
CA LYS A 148 -18.99 -18.95 -4.41
C LYS A 148 -20.17 -18.84 -5.40
N GLY A 149 -19.93 -18.18 -6.53
CA GLY A 149 -20.93 -17.99 -7.59
C GLY A 149 -21.82 -16.76 -7.44
N ALA A 150 -21.71 -15.99 -6.36
CA ALA A 150 -22.39 -14.70 -6.25
C ALA A 150 -21.75 -13.66 -7.20
N PRO A 151 -22.56 -12.81 -7.87
CA PRO A 151 -22.02 -11.73 -8.68
C PRO A 151 -21.23 -10.76 -7.81
N LEU A 152 -20.02 -10.42 -8.25
CA LEU A 152 -19.18 -9.45 -7.56
C LEU A 152 -19.77 -8.05 -7.69
N TYR A 153 -19.76 -7.30 -6.59
CA TYR A 153 -20.12 -5.90 -6.63
C TYR A 153 -19.04 -5.11 -7.38
N THR A 154 -19.47 -4.30 -8.33
CA THR A 154 -18.61 -3.37 -9.07
C THR A 154 -19.03 -1.94 -8.78
N ILE A 155 -18.07 -1.07 -8.48
CA ILE A 155 -18.33 0.36 -8.25
C ILE A 155 -18.67 0.99 -9.60
N PRO A 156 -19.90 1.51 -9.79
CA PRO A 156 -20.32 2.02 -11.10
C PRO A 156 -19.62 3.32 -11.48
N GLY A 157 -19.62 3.65 -12.77
CA GLY A 157 -19.05 4.88 -13.32
C GLY A 157 -17.52 4.90 -13.35
N LEU A 158 -16.98 5.98 -13.88
CA LEU A 158 -15.54 6.21 -13.99
C LEU A 158 -15.02 7.06 -12.81
N PRO A 159 -13.74 6.90 -12.42
CA PRO A 159 -13.08 7.85 -11.52
C PRO A 159 -13.17 9.28 -12.06
N PRO A 160 -13.13 10.31 -11.20
CA PRO A 160 -13.15 11.69 -11.64
C PRO A 160 -11.92 12.01 -12.50
N ASN A 161 -12.09 12.93 -13.44
CA ASN A 161 -10.97 13.46 -14.19
C ASN A 161 -10.11 14.34 -13.29
N MET A 162 -8.88 13.92 -13.04
CA MET A 162 -7.94 14.60 -12.13
C MET A 162 -7.18 15.76 -12.79
N THR A 163 -7.48 16.12 -14.05
CA THR A 163 -6.95 17.35 -14.67
C THR A 163 -7.55 18.63 -14.08
N GLN A 164 -8.70 18.49 -13.39
CA GLN A 164 -9.35 19.55 -12.65
C GLN A 164 -9.57 19.07 -11.21
N GLU A 165 -9.28 19.94 -10.25
CA GLU A 165 -9.55 19.62 -8.85
C GLU A 165 -11.06 19.43 -8.63
N PRO A 166 -11.49 18.28 -8.10
CA PRO A 166 -12.92 18.04 -7.85
C PRO A 166 -13.44 19.05 -6.81
N CYS A 167 -14.53 19.75 -7.12
CA CYS A 167 -15.27 20.55 -6.15
C CYS A 167 -16.20 19.61 -5.35
N GLY A 168 -16.16 19.69 -4.03
CA GLY A 168 -17.00 18.88 -3.15
C GLY A 168 -16.54 17.42 -3.02
N CYS A 169 -17.48 16.54 -2.73
CA CYS A 169 -17.22 15.12 -2.54
C CYS A 169 -16.92 14.41 -3.87
N SER A 170 -15.65 14.02 -4.07
CA SER A 170 -15.18 13.35 -5.28
C SER A 170 -15.87 12.01 -5.56
N PHE A 171 -16.37 11.32 -4.52
CA PHE A 171 -17.05 10.04 -4.68
C PHE A 171 -18.55 10.17 -5.01
N ARG A 172 -19.14 11.37 -4.86
CA ARG A 172 -20.58 11.64 -5.09
C ARG A 172 -21.15 10.99 -6.37
N PRO A 173 -20.51 11.10 -7.56
CA PRO A 173 -21.06 10.54 -8.81
C PRO A 173 -21.15 9.00 -8.83
N ARG A 174 -20.39 8.35 -7.97
CA ARG A 174 -20.28 6.88 -7.90
C ARG A 174 -20.86 6.31 -6.60
N ASN A 175 -21.44 7.15 -5.75
CA ASN A 175 -21.94 6.77 -4.44
C ASN A 175 -23.29 6.05 -4.56
N THR A 176 -23.26 4.73 -4.54
CA THR A 176 -24.46 3.86 -4.57
C THR A 176 -24.77 3.21 -3.23
N LEU A 177 -23.87 3.35 -2.24
CA LEU A 177 -24.01 2.75 -0.91
C LEU A 177 -24.33 3.78 0.19
N GLY A 178 -24.48 5.04 -0.19
CA GLY A 178 -24.91 6.13 0.66
C GLY A 178 -26.03 6.92 0.00
N ASN A 179 -26.16 8.21 0.35
CA ASN A 179 -27.10 9.12 -0.27
C ASN A 179 -26.37 10.23 -1.05
N PRO A 180 -26.21 10.11 -2.37
CA PRO A 180 -25.47 11.09 -3.16
C PRO A 180 -26.10 12.50 -3.15
N ALA A 181 -27.38 12.61 -2.84
CA ALA A 181 -28.04 13.93 -2.72
C ALA A 181 -27.58 14.73 -1.50
N LEU A 182 -27.06 14.04 -0.46
CA LEU A 182 -26.52 14.66 0.73
C LEU A 182 -25.01 14.89 0.66
N CYS A 183 -24.33 14.47 -0.43
CA CYS A 183 -22.90 14.72 -0.58
C CYS A 183 -22.62 16.22 -0.79
N LEU A 184 -21.53 16.70 -0.18
CA LEU A 184 -21.06 18.07 -0.35
C LEU A 184 -20.71 18.35 -1.82
N THR A 185 -21.08 19.54 -2.31
CA THR A 185 -20.90 19.95 -3.71
C THR A 185 -20.05 21.20 -3.88
N ASP A 186 -19.93 21.99 -2.82
CA ASP A 186 -19.34 23.33 -2.80
C ASP A 186 -18.00 23.40 -2.09
N ARG A 187 -17.68 22.38 -1.31
CA ARG A 187 -16.41 22.27 -0.57
C ARG A 187 -16.00 20.82 -0.40
N GLU A 188 -14.70 20.62 -0.29
CA GLU A 188 -14.13 19.32 0.03
C GLU A 188 -14.53 18.87 1.45
N PRO A 189 -14.94 17.60 1.64
CA PRO A 189 -15.16 17.05 2.96
C PRO A 189 -13.87 16.97 3.76
N GLU A 190 -13.86 17.48 4.97
CA GLU A 190 -12.73 17.39 5.89
C GLU A 190 -12.60 15.97 6.47
N LEU A 191 -11.36 15.51 6.71
CA LEU A 191 -11.10 14.28 7.43
C LEU A 191 -11.24 14.54 8.93
N VAL A 192 -12.22 13.91 9.58
CA VAL A 192 -12.50 14.09 11.01
C VAL A 192 -12.38 12.75 11.76
N GLU A 193 -11.88 12.79 12.96
CA GLU A 193 -11.83 11.63 13.84
C GLU A 193 -13.23 11.38 14.44
N ILE A 194 -13.77 10.19 14.23
CA ILE A 194 -15.10 9.76 14.68
C ILE A 194 -15.05 8.84 15.91
N SER A 195 -13.92 8.17 16.10
CA SER A 195 -13.58 7.38 17.28
C SER A 195 -12.05 7.30 17.41
N PRO A 196 -11.49 6.92 18.56
CA PRO A 196 -10.05 6.91 18.77
C PRO A 196 -9.28 6.20 17.66
N GLY A 197 -8.48 6.96 16.90
CA GLY A 197 -7.67 6.48 15.78
C GLY A 197 -8.46 6.16 14.51
N HIS A 198 -9.77 6.40 14.42
CA HIS A 198 -10.57 6.22 13.20
C HIS A 198 -11.05 7.58 12.67
N SER A 199 -10.55 7.97 11.53
CA SER A 199 -10.89 9.21 10.84
C SER A 199 -11.58 8.93 9.52
N VAL A 200 -12.57 9.74 9.16
CA VAL A 200 -13.32 9.61 7.92
C VAL A 200 -13.64 11.00 7.36
N GLN A 201 -13.75 11.13 6.04
CA GLN A 201 -14.24 12.36 5.44
C GLN A 201 -15.68 12.65 5.90
N ASN A 202 -15.90 13.84 6.47
CA ASN A 202 -17.19 14.29 6.97
C ASN A 202 -18.12 14.71 5.81
N CYS A 203 -18.52 13.73 5.02
CA CYS A 203 -19.47 13.89 3.94
C CYS A 203 -20.79 13.20 4.31
N PRO A 204 -21.90 13.93 4.61
CA PRO A 204 -23.15 13.32 5.07
C PRO A 204 -23.71 12.25 4.13
N GLY A 205 -23.47 12.40 2.83
CA GLY A 205 -23.91 11.42 1.84
C GLY A 205 -23.04 10.16 1.78
N CYS A 206 -21.83 10.15 2.34
CA CYS A 206 -20.92 9.02 2.31
C CYS A 206 -20.82 8.26 3.63
N LEU A 207 -21.25 8.87 4.74
CA LEU A 207 -21.24 8.25 6.06
C LEU A 207 -22.35 7.19 6.21
N ALA A 208 -22.07 6.13 7.00
CA ALA A 208 -23.03 5.10 7.41
C ALA A 208 -23.32 5.23 8.90
#